data_73fb3c23c7982eb974776386cd5db406
#
_entry.id   73fb3c23c7982eb974776386cd5db406
#
_cell.length_a   1.000
_cell.length_b   1.000
_cell.length_c   1.000
_cell.angle_alpha   90.00
_cell.angle_beta   90.00
_cell.angle_gamma   90.00
#
_symmetry.space_group_name_H-M   'P 1'
#
loop_
_entity.id
_entity.type
_entity.pdbx_description
1 polymer ?
#
loop_
_entity_poly.entity_id
_entity_poly.type
_entity_poly.pdbx_seq_one_letter_code
_entity_poly.pdbx_strand_id
1 'polypeptide(L)'
;MSTTVTPVTPGTIDLSGTTQVSMLQLSRVELRKALDTRAGRWFAIAIVGLVLLVEVIYAVTAPDNAKDYGDFLGIAGFVLGYFMPILIIMLVTSEASQRNGLVTFTLEPRRARALVAKLAAGLLLAAGVMVLAAAVAVVGTLLGSLTGGSPVWSVDANLLFNGFVLANVVGVFIGFAIGTLLMNTPAAIVAYFAYSLILPIAVGILSALSSAFEKVAPWIEFNTAQVPLFTGDYTPSGEEWAQIATAGVIWMVIPLVLGTMRLLRIEFK
;
A
#
# COMPACT_ATOMS: atom_id res chain seq x y z
N MET A 1 -19.73 -42.67 51.21
CA MET A 1 -19.29 -43.13 49.89
C MET A 1 -18.34 -42.06 49.34
N SER A 2 -17.02 -42.29 49.45
CA SER A 2 -16.01 -41.36 48.86
C SER A 2 -15.76 -41.79 47.42
N THR A 3 -16.16 -40.94 46.51
CA THR A 3 -15.85 -41.09 45.06
C THR A 3 -14.40 -40.68 44.85
N THR A 4 -13.51 -41.66 44.65
CA THR A 4 -12.14 -41.45 44.22
C THR A 4 -12.17 -40.94 42.76
N VAL A 5 -11.89 -39.63 42.56
CA VAL A 5 -11.65 -39.05 41.25
C VAL A 5 -10.28 -39.54 40.76
N THR A 6 -10.26 -40.40 39.78
CA THR A 6 -9.04 -40.83 39.12
C THR A 6 -8.44 -39.63 38.37
N PRO A 7 -7.16 -39.26 38.57
CA PRO A 7 -6.55 -38.18 37.84
C PRO A 7 -6.47 -38.53 36.34
N VAL A 8 -7.15 -37.76 35.51
CA VAL A 8 -7.00 -37.84 34.06
C VAL A 8 -5.61 -37.36 33.68
N THR A 9 -4.75 -38.26 33.25
CA THR A 9 -3.43 -37.92 32.71
C THR A 9 -3.67 -37.05 31.48
N PRO A 10 -3.09 -35.85 31.39
CA PRO A 10 -3.23 -35.03 30.18
C PRO A 10 -2.67 -35.81 28.98
N GLY A 11 -3.51 -36.20 28.07
CA GLY A 11 -3.09 -36.83 26.81
C GLY A 11 -2.20 -35.88 26.03
N THR A 12 -0.95 -36.27 25.79
CA THR A 12 -0.08 -35.56 24.85
C THR A 12 -0.63 -35.77 23.43
N ILE A 13 -1.11 -34.67 22.84
CA ILE A 13 -1.53 -34.68 21.42
C ILE A 13 -0.25 -34.71 20.57
N ASP A 14 -0.01 -35.80 19.85
CA ASP A 14 1.10 -35.88 18.90
C ASP A 14 0.78 -35.02 17.68
N LEU A 15 1.47 -33.89 17.55
CA LEU A 15 1.35 -32.93 16.45
C LEU A 15 2.40 -33.16 15.34
N SER A 16 3.23 -34.21 15.46
CA SER A 16 4.34 -34.50 14.52
C SER A 16 3.88 -34.79 13.09
N GLY A 17 2.62 -35.20 12.89
CA GLY A 17 2.01 -35.45 11.59
C GLY A 17 1.21 -34.28 10.99
N THR A 18 1.13 -33.12 11.66
CA THR A 18 0.37 -32.00 11.12
C THR A 18 1.14 -31.30 10.00
N THR A 19 0.56 -31.28 8.80
CA THR A 19 1.12 -30.52 7.66
C THR A 19 1.06 -29.01 7.95
N GLN A 20 2.17 -28.33 7.68
CA GLN A 20 2.22 -26.86 7.83
C GLN A 20 1.20 -26.19 6.89
N VAL A 21 0.49 -25.17 7.38
CA VAL A 21 -0.42 -24.36 6.58
C VAL A 21 0.35 -23.73 5.41
N SER A 22 -0.17 -23.88 4.18
CA SER A 22 0.50 -23.35 3.00
C SER A 22 0.49 -21.82 2.99
N MET A 23 1.53 -21.19 2.38
CA MET A 23 1.58 -19.72 2.26
C MET A 23 0.36 -19.15 1.54
N LEU A 24 -0.15 -19.86 0.53
CA LEU A 24 -1.36 -19.47 -0.18
C LEU A 24 -2.60 -19.43 0.73
N GLN A 25 -2.74 -20.42 1.62
CA GLN A 25 -3.83 -20.43 2.60
C GLN A 25 -3.69 -19.29 3.61
N LEU A 26 -2.48 -19.04 4.12
CA LEU A 26 -2.21 -17.92 5.01
C LEU A 26 -2.55 -16.58 4.34
N SER A 27 -2.09 -16.36 3.11
CA SER A 27 -2.38 -15.12 2.36
C SER A 27 -3.88 -14.95 2.09
N ARG A 28 -4.60 -16.03 1.77
CA ARG A 28 -6.07 -16.00 1.60
C ARG A 28 -6.79 -15.63 2.89
N VAL A 29 -6.34 -16.15 4.03
CA VAL A 29 -6.92 -15.82 5.34
C VAL A 29 -6.68 -14.33 5.65
N GLU A 30 -5.46 -13.82 5.42
CA GLU A 30 -5.15 -12.41 5.64
C GLU A 30 -5.95 -11.47 4.71
N LEU A 31 -6.08 -11.83 3.43
CA LEU A 31 -6.92 -11.10 2.48
C LEU A 31 -8.39 -11.10 2.91
N ARG A 32 -8.91 -12.25 3.36
CA ARG A 32 -10.29 -12.35 3.85
C ARG A 32 -10.49 -11.48 5.10
N LYS A 33 -9.55 -11.51 6.06
CA LYS A 33 -9.60 -10.63 7.25
C LYS A 33 -9.66 -9.15 6.85
N ALA A 34 -8.87 -8.72 5.85
CA ALA A 34 -8.88 -7.34 5.37
C ALA A 34 -10.24 -6.93 4.82
N LEU A 35 -10.87 -7.80 4.02
CA LEU A 35 -12.17 -7.56 3.39
C LEU A 35 -13.37 -7.75 4.34
N ASP A 36 -13.23 -8.61 5.36
CA ASP A 36 -14.28 -8.86 6.35
C ASP A 36 -14.38 -7.72 7.39
N THR A 37 -13.31 -6.93 7.59
CA THR A 37 -13.38 -5.76 8.46
C THR A 37 -14.24 -4.67 7.82
N ARG A 38 -15.22 -4.14 8.56
CA ARG A 38 -16.05 -3.02 8.08
C ARG A 38 -15.21 -1.83 7.63
N ALA A 39 -14.20 -1.46 8.43
CA ALA A 39 -13.32 -0.33 8.13
C ALA A 39 -12.54 -0.54 6.82
N GLY A 40 -11.85 -1.69 6.64
CA GLY A 40 -11.07 -1.98 5.44
C GLY A 40 -11.93 -2.03 4.18
N ARG A 41 -13.08 -2.70 4.24
CA ARG A 41 -14.01 -2.79 3.11
C ARG A 41 -14.58 -1.43 2.71
N TRP A 42 -15.09 -0.65 3.66
CA TRP A 42 -15.62 0.67 3.37
C TRP A 42 -14.55 1.64 2.88
N PHE A 43 -13.32 1.51 3.40
CA PHE A 43 -12.21 2.34 2.95
C PHE A 43 -11.80 1.99 1.51
N ALA A 44 -11.74 0.70 1.14
CA ALA A 44 -11.48 0.29 -0.24
C ALA A 44 -12.58 0.79 -1.21
N ILE A 45 -13.87 0.69 -0.81
CA ILE A 45 -14.99 1.25 -1.58
C ILE A 45 -14.86 2.76 -1.69
N ALA A 46 -14.49 3.45 -0.62
CA ALA A 46 -14.31 4.91 -0.61
C ALA A 46 -13.19 5.36 -1.55
N ILE A 47 -12.09 4.60 -1.64
CA ILE A 47 -11.00 4.88 -2.61
C ILE A 47 -11.56 4.84 -4.04
N VAL A 48 -12.22 3.75 -4.42
CA VAL A 48 -12.79 3.60 -5.77
C VAL A 48 -13.85 4.67 -6.05
N GLY A 49 -14.69 4.97 -5.07
CA GLY A 49 -15.67 6.06 -5.16
C GLY A 49 -15.04 7.43 -5.31
N LEU A 50 -13.90 7.67 -4.65
CA LEU A 50 -13.15 8.93 -4.79
C LEU A 50 -12.51 9.03 -6.17
N VAL A 51 -11.93 7.93 -6.69
CA VAL A 51 -11.42 7.89 -8.08
C VAL A 51 -12.54 8.27 -9.03
N LEU A 52 -13.70 7.63 -8.95
CA LEU A 52 -14.85 7.94 -9.80
C LEU A 52 -15.27 9.41 -9.67
N LEU A 53 -15.34 9.94 -8.45
CA LEU A 53 -15.71 11.35 -8.22
C LEU A 53 -14.73 12.30 -8.91
N VAL A 54 -13.42 12.09 -8.73
CA VAL A 54 -12.39 12.94 -9.33
C VAL A 54 -12.43 12.84 -10.85
N GLU A 55 -12.62 11.65 -11.40
CA GLU A 55 -12.73 11.44 -12.86
C GLU A 55 -13.97 12.10 -13.46
N VAL A 56 -15.11 12.05 -12.77
CA VAL A 56 -16.34 12.78 -13.22
C VAL A 56 -16.09 14.28 -13.25
N ILE A 57 -15.43 14.83 -12.22
CA ILE A 57 -15.07 16.25 -12.20
C ILE A 57 -14.12 16.57 -13.36
N TYR A 58 -13.10 15.75 -13.57
CA TYR A 58 -12.13 15.93 -14.64
C TYR A 58 -12.79 15.83 -16.03
N ALA A 59 -13.67 14.86 -16.25
CA ALA A 59 -14.41 14.72 -17.51
C ALA A 59 -15.20 15.99 -17.91
N VAL A 60 -15.71 16.74 -16.90
CA VAL A 60 -16.48 17.97 -17.14
C VAL A 60 -15.57 19.19 -17.25
N THR A 61 -14.45 19.24 -16.52
CA THR A 61 -13.63 20.47 -16.39
C THR A 61 -12.37 20.48 -17.24
N ALA A 62 -11.86 19.31 -17.63
CA ALA A 62 -10.62 19.22 -18.41
C ALA A 62 -10.81 19.70 -19.85
N PRO A 63 -9.74 20.19 -20.50
CA PRO A 63 -9.73 20.49 -21.92
C PRO A 63 -10.02 19.23 -22.76
N ASP A 64 -10.64 19.41 -23.94
CA ASP A 64 -11.05 18.27 -24.77
C ASP A 64 -9.89 17.40 -25.27
N ASN A 65 -8.69 17.97 -25.39
CA ASN A 65 -7.46 17.26 -25.75
C ASN A 65 -6.76 16.54 -24.59
N ALA A 66 -7.33 16.57 -23.38
CA ALA A 66 -6.82 15.91 -22.18
C ALA A 66 -7.89 14.99 -21.58
N LYS A 67 -8.60 14.24 -22.43
CA LYS A 67 -9.67 13.32 -22.02
C LYS A 67 -9.44 11.91 -22.56
N ASP A 68 -8.17 11.55 -22.73
CA ASP A 68 -7.77 10.22 -23.16
C ASP A 68 -7.75 9.22 -22.00
N TYR A 69 -7.78 7.94 -22.30
CA TYR A 69 -7.73 6.90 -21.27
C TYR A 69 -6.48 6.99 -20.41
N GLY A 70 -5.33 7.39 -20.98
CA GLY A 70 -4.09 7.63 -20.25
C GLY A 70 -4.22 8.71 -19.19
N ASP A 71 -4.92 9.81 -19.48
CA ASP A 71 -5.15 10.91 -18.54
C ASP A 71 -5.98 10.44 -17.34
N PHE A 72 -7.10 9.75 -17.60
CA PHE A 72 -7.94 9.18 -16.53
C PHE A 72 -7.19 8.11 -15.71
N LEU A 73 -6.39 7.26 -16.35
CA LEU A 73 -5.56 6.27 -15.67
C LEU A 73 -4.50 6.95 -14.78
N GLY A 74 -3.90 8.04 -15.26
CA GLY A 74 -2.96 8.85 -14.49
C GLY A 74 -3.61 9.45 -13.23
N ILE A 75 -4.83 10.00 -13.37
CA ILE A 75 -5.62 10.51 -12.24
C ILE A 75 -5.95 9.40 -11.23
N ALA A 76 -6.41 8.25 -11.74
CA ALA A 76 -6.67 7.09 -10.89
C ALA A 76 -5.41 6.68 -10.12
N GLY A 77 -4.26 6.59 -10.80
CA GLY A 77 -2.96 6.29 -10.20
C GLY A 77 -2.54 7.27 -9.11
N PHE A 78 -2.76 8.57 -9.34
CA PHE A 78 -2.47 9.62 -8.36
C PHE A 78 -3.33 9.47 -7.10
N VAL A 79 -4.63 9.27 -7.24
CA VAL A 79 -5.53 9.05 -6.09
C VAL A 79 -5.13 7.80 -5.33
N LEU A 80 -4.86 6.70 -6.04
CA LEU A 80 -4.41 5.46 -5.41
C LEU A 80 -3.09 5.65 -4.67
N GLY A 81 -2.13 6.40 -5.22
CA GLY A 81 -0.83 6.67 -4.61
C GLY A 81 -0.93 7.26 -3.20
N TYR A 82 -1.95 8.07 -2.94
CA TYR A 82 -2.19 8.63 -1.60
C TYR A 82 -2.98 7.70 -0.66
N PHE A 83 -3.96 6.97 -1.16
CA PHE A 83 -4.89 6.24 -0.30
C PHE A 83 -4.57 4.75 -0.17
N MET A 84 -3.90 4.16 -1.16
CA MET A 84 -3.48 2.75 -1.11
C MET A 84 -2.55 2.45 0.08
N PRO A 85 -1.52 3.27 0.39
CA PRO A 85 -0.68 3.03 1.56
C PRO A 85 -1.46 3.01 2.87
N ILE A 86 -2.52 3.83 3.01
CA ILE A 86 -3.37 3.85 4.20
C ILE A 86 -4.15 2.53 4.33
N LEU A 87 -4.69 2.00 3.22
CA LEU A 87 -5.36 0.70 3.20
C LEU A 87 -4.42 -0.41 3.68
N ILE A 88 -3.17 -0.38 3.23
CA ILE A 88 -2.14 -1.35 3.65
C ILE A 88 -1.73 -1.17 5.11
N ILE A 89 -1.60 0.08 5.59
CA ILE A 89 -1.39 0.35 7.02
C ILE A 89 -2.51 -0.29 7.84
N MET A 90 -3.77 -0.08 7.47
CA MET A 90 -4.91 -0.68 8.17
C MET A 90 -4.86 -2.21 8.18
N LEU A 91 -4.48 -2.84 7.05
CA LEU A 91 -4.31 -4.29 6.97
C LEU A 91 -3.22 -4.80 7.92
N VAL A 92 -2.06 -4.15 7.92
CA VAL A 92 -0.90 -4.58 8.72
C VAL A 92 -1.15 -4.40 10.21
N THR A 93 -1.75 -3.26 10.60
CA THR A 93 -1.92 -2.89 12.01
C THR A 93 -3.21 -3.42 12.63
N SER A 94 -4.10 -4.04 11.85
CA SER A 94 -5.43 -4.51 12.31
C SER A 94 -5.37 -5.44 13.53
N GLU A 95 -4.41 -6.36 13.57
CA GLU A 95 -4.26 -7.31 14.67
C GLU A 95 -3.70 -6.66 15.94
N ALA A 96 -2.77 -5.73 15.80
CA ALA A 96 -2.22 -4.98 16.92
C ALA A 96 -3.29 -4.09 17.57
N SER A 97 -4.14 -3.45 16.75
CA SER A 97 -5.22 -2.57 17.24
C SER A 97 -6.39 -3.34 17.85
N GLN A 98 -6.66 -4.57 17.42
CA GLN A 98 -7.76 -5.42 17.92
C GLN A 98 -7.34 -6.36 19.05
N ARG A 99 -6.08 -6.33 19.51
CA ARG A 99 -5.49 -7.24 20.52
C ARG A 99 -5.58 -8.73 20.14
N ASN A 100 -5.78 -9.04 18.87
CA ASN A 100 -5.89 -10.41 18.36
C ASN A 100 -4.54 -11.04 18.00
N GLY A 101 -3.44 -10.34 18.23
CA GLY A 101 -2.10 -10.81 17.93
C GLY A 101 -1.74 -12.13 18.62
N LEU A 102 -2.23 -12.37 19.83
CA LEU A 102 -2.03 -13.63 20.55
C LEU A 102 -2.60 -14.82 19.78
N VAL A 103 -3.81 -14.70 19.20
CA VAL A 103 -4.48 -15.79 18.46
C VAL A 103 -3.71 -16.12 17.17
N THR A 104 -3.27 -15.10 16.44
CA THR A 104 -2.53 -15.31 15.19
C THR A 104 -1.19 -16.00 15.42
N PHE A 105 -0.45 -15.61 16.47
CA PHE A 105 0.87 -16.18 16.78
C PHE A 105 0.80 -17.53 17.52
N THR A 106 -0.34 -17.90 18.08
CA THR A 106 -0.55 -19.28 18.57
C THR A 106 -0.83 -20.24 17.42
N LEU A 107 -1.50 -19.77 16.35
CA LEU A 107 -1.82 -20.58 15.16
C LEU A 107 -0.63 -20.69 14.18
N GLU A 108 0.17 -19.63 14.03
CA GLU A 108 1.40 -19.63 13.22
C GLU A 108 2.56 -19.05 14.04
N PRO A 109 3.34 -19.91 14.71
CA PRO A 109 4.43 -19.47 15.58
C PRO A 109 5.60 -18.81 14.81
N ARG A 110 5.66 -19.01 13.48
CA ARG A 110 6.67 -18.39 12.62
C ARG A 110 6.22 -17.00 12.19
N ARG A 111 6.43 -15.98 13.00
CA ARG A 111 6.02 -14.59 12.77
C ARG A 111 6.42 -14.02 11.41
N ALA A 112 7.61 -14.40 10.91
CA ALA A 112 8.06 -13.98 9.56
C ALA A 112 7.12 -14.49 8.45
N ARG A 113 6.59 -15.72 8.55
CA ARG A 113 5.64 -16.25 7.57
C ARG A 113 4.31 -15.48 7.59
N ALA A 114 3.82 -15.14 8.78
CA ALA A 114 2.62 -14.33 8.91
C ALA A 114 2.81 -12.93 8.28
N LEU A 115 3.98 -12.31 8.47
CA LEU A 115 4.31 -11.02 7.86
C LEU A 115 4.35 -11.09 6.32
N VAL A 116 5.02 -12.11 5.77
CA VAL A 116 5.06 -12.35 4.32
C VAL A 116 3.66 -12.64 3.76
N ALA A 117 2.84 -13.40 4.48
CA ALA A 117 1.45 -13.65 4.07
C ALA A 117 0.60 -12.37 4.06
N LYS A 118 0.82 -11.46 5.02
CA LYS A 118 0.17 -10.12 5.05
C LYS A 118 0.62 -9.25 3.88
N LEU A 119 1.92 -9.24 3.56
CA LEU A 119 2.42 -8.51 2.40
C LEU A 119 1.81 -9.05 1.10
N ALA A 120 1.77 -10.37 0.92
CA ALA A 120 1.14 -10.98 -0.24
C ALA A 120 -0.36 -10.65 -0.32
N ALA A 121 -1.08 -10.68 0.80
CA ALA A 121 -2.47 -10.27 0.86
C ALA A 121 -2.65 -8.78 0.53
N GLY A 122 -1.75 -7.92 1.01
CA GLY A 122 -1.72 -6.49 0.69
C GLY A 122 -1.51 -6.23 -0.80
N LEU A 123 -0.57 -6.93 -1.43
CA LEU A 123 -0.33 -6.83 -2.87
C LEU A 123 -1.53 -7.32 -3.70
N LEU A 124 -2.18 -8.41 -3.29
CA LEU A 124 -3.40 -8.91 -3.95
C LEU A 124 -4.56 -7.94 -3.80
N LEU A 125 -4.74 -7.35 -2.62
CA LEU A 125 -5.75 -6.33 -2.38
C LEU A 125 -5.49 -5.08 -3.24
N ALA A 126 -4.26 -4.61 -3.27
CA ALA A 126 -3.84 -3.48 -4.09
C ALA A 126 -4.08 -3.75 -5.58
N ALA A 127 -3.68 -4.92 -6.08
CA ALA A 127 -3.94 -5.32 -7.47
C ALA A 127 -5.44 -5.29 -7.79
N GLY A 128 -6.30 -5.79 -6.89
CA GLY A 128 -7.75 -5.74 -7.05
C GLY A 128 -8.29 -4.31 -7.13
N VAL A 129 -7.82 -3.42 -6.24
CA VAL A 129 -8.22 -1.99 -6.24
C VAL A 129 -7.70 -1.27 -7.48
N MET A 130 -6.46 -1.55 -7.93
CA MET A 130 -5.89 -1.01 -9.16
C MET A 130 -6.69 -1.42 -10.40
N VAL A 131 -7.09 -2.70 -10.50
CA VAL A 131 -7.94 -3.18 -11.60
C VAL A 131 -9.29 -2.46 -11.60
N LEU A 132 -9.90 -2.28 -10.43
CA LEU A 132 -11.15 -1.52 -10.30
C LEU A 132 -10.97 -0.06 -10.71
N ALA A 133 -9.88 0.59 -10.28
CA ALA A 133 -9.59 1.97 -10.64
C ALA A 133 -9.33 2.12 -12.17
N ALA A 134 -8.61 1.20 -12.78
CA ALA A 134 -8.44 1.17 -14.24
C ALA A 134 -9.77 0.95 -14.98
N ALA A 135 -10.70 0.18 -14.42
CA ALA A 135 -12.05 0.03 -14.97
C ALA A 135 -12.88 1.32 -14.80
N VAL A 136 -12.70 2.06 -13.70
CA VAL A 136 -13.31 3.39 -13.51
C VAL A 136 -12.75 4.39 -14.53
N ALA A 137 -11.45 4.35 -14.85
CA ALA A 137 -10.84 5.17 -15.88
C ALA A 137 -11.47 4.96 -17.29
N VAL A 138 -11.93 3.73 -17.59
CA VAL A 138 -12.75 3.47 -18.79
C VAL A 138 -14.06 4.28 -18.74
N VAL A 139 -14.73 4.29 -17.57
CA VAL A 139 -15.96 5.07 -17.40
C VAL A 139 -15.68 6.56 -17.52
N GLY A 140 -14.58 7.05 -16.92
CA GLY A 140 -14.12 8.44 -17.04
C GLY A 140 -13.92 8.85 -18.49
N THR A 141 -13.23 8.02 -19.29
CA THR A 141 -13.00 8.25 -20.73
C THR A 141 -14.31 8.34 -21.51
N LEU A 142 -15.27 7.43 -21.23
CA LEU A 142 -16.60 7.47 -21.84
C LEU A 142 -17.35 8.75 -21.48
N LEU A 143 -17.30 9.19 -20.23
CA LEU A 143 -17.90 10.46 -19.80
C LEU A 143 -17.22 11.65 -20.46
N GLY A 144 -15.89 11.64 -20.58
CA GLY A 144 -15.10 12.63 -21.29
C GLY A 144 -15.53 12.79 -22.76
N SER A 145 -15.84 11.67 -23.42
CA SER A 145 -16.33 11.71 -24.81
C SER A 145 -17.71 12.36 -24.96
N LEU A 146 -18.55 12.28 -23.93
CA LEU A 146 -19.87 12.93 -23.91
C LEU A 146 -19.76 14.45 -23.66
N THR A 147 -18.62 14.92 -23.14
CA THR A 147 -18.38 16.33 -22.79
C THR A 147 -17.45 17.04 -23.79
N GLY A 148 -17.27 16.49 -24.99
CA GLY A 148 -16.55 17.12 -26.11
C GLY A 148 -15.19 16.50 -26.43
N GLY A 149 -14.68 15.57 -25.63
CA GLY A 149 -13.43 14.87 -25.92
C GLY A 149 -13.54 13.90 -27.09
N SER A 150 -12.44 13.69 -27.80
CA SER A 150 -12.28 12.62 -28.80
C SER A 150 -11.34 11.57 -28.26
N PRO A 151 -11.83 10.58 -27.48
CA PRO A 151 -10.99 9.74 -26.66
C PRO A 151 -10.09 8.83 -27.49
N VAL A 152 -8.81 8.81 -27.14
CA VAL A 152 -7.83 7.83 -27.59
C VAL A 152 -7.77 6.74 -26.53
N TRP A 153 -7.89 5.48 -26.97
CA TRP A 153 -7.89 4.32 -26.08
C TRP A 153 -6.50 3.72 -25.87
N SER A 154 -5.50 4.20 -26.59
CA SER A 154 -4.12 3.79 -26.34
C SER A 154 -3.61 4.39 -25.03
N VAL A 155 -2.82 3.62 -24.32
CA VAL A 155 -2.11 4.08 -23.13
C VAL A 155 -0.62 3.89 -23.37
N ASP A 156 0.17 4.87 -22.97
CA ASP A 156 1.63 4.73 -22.97
C ASP A 156 2.05 3.61 -22.00
N ALA A 157 2.94 2.72 -22.48
CA ALA A 157 3.39 1.59 -21.67
C ALA A 157 4.17 2.04 -20.42
N ASN A 158 4.92 3.14 -20.51
CA ASN A 158 5.67 3.67 -19.38
C ASN A 158 4.72 4.29 -18.34
N LEU A 159 3.69 5.02 -18.79
CA LEU A 159 2.62 5.47 -17.90
C LEU A 159 1.99 4.29 -17.17
N LEU A 160 1.61 3.24 -17.91
CA LEU A 160 0.98 2.07 -17.30
C LEU A 160 1.89 1.36 -16.30
N PHE A 161 3.14 1.05 -16.68
CA PHE A 161 4.04 0.26 -15.83
C PHE A 161 4.71 1.10 -14.76
N ASN A 162 5.25 2.26 -15.07
CA ASN A 162 5.98 3.10 -14.12
C ASN A 162 5.02 4.00 -13.32
N GLY A 163 4.20 4.79 -14.00
CA GLY A 163 3.32 5.75 -13.34
C GLY A 163 2.14 5.12 -12.60
N PHE A 164 1.54 4.05 -13.15
CA PHE A 164 0.38 3.44 -12.53
C PHE A 164 0.75 2.21 -11.68
N VAL A 165 1.42 1.19 -12.26
CA VAL A 165 1.67 -0.06 -11.53
C VAL A 165 2.79 0.09 -10.52
N LEU A 166 4.00 0.47 -10.95
CA LEU A 166 5.19 0.51 -10.09
C LEU A 166 5.01 1.51 -8.95
N ALA A 167 4.55 2.72 -9.24
CA ALA A 167 4.37 3.74 -8.22
C ALA A 167 3.37 3.32 -7.13
N ASN A 168 2.25 2.69 -7.50
CA ASN A 168 1.29 2.19 -6.53
C ASN A 168 1.81 0.97 -5.75
N VAL A 169 2.56 0.07 -6.38
CA VAL A 169 3.23 -1.05 -5.68
C VAL A 169 4.25 -0.53 -4.68
N VAL A 170 5.03 0.48 -5.03
CA VAL A 170 5.94 1.16 -4.09
C VAL A 170 5.15 1.75 -2.92
N GLY A 171 4.01 2.38 -3.18
CA GLY A 171 3.10 2.87 -2.13
C GLY A 171 2.65 1.75 -1.17
N VAL A 172 2.35 0.55 -1.68
CA VAL A 172 2.06 -0.63 -0.84
C VAL A 172 3.21 -0.93 0.10
N PHE A 173 4.45 -0.96 -0.39
CA PHE A 173 5.62 -1.25 0.44
C PHE A 173 5.87 -0.17 1.49
N ILE A 174 5.67 1.11 1.18
CA ILE A 174 5.79 2.21 2.15
C ILE A 174 4.73 2.09 3.24
N GLY A 175 3.46 1.88 2.87
CA GLY A 175 2.38 1.66 3.83
C GLY A 175 2.65 0.44 4.73
N PHE A 176 3.15 -0.65 4.13
CA PHE A 176 3.53 -1.86 4.85
C PHE A 176 4.69 -1.62 5.82
N ALA A 177 5.73 -0.90 5.41
CA ALA A 177 6.90 -0.58 6.22
C ALA A 177 6.53 0.30 7.42
N ILE A 178 5.78 1.39 7.20
CA ILE A 178 5.32 2.29 8.27
C ILE A 178 4.37 1.55 9.22
N GLY A 179 3.43 0.77 8.68
CA GLY A 179 2.49 -0.03 9.48
C GLY A 179 3.19 -1.05 10.37
N THR A 180 4.18 -1.77 9.83
CA THR A 180 4.98 -2.77 10.56
C THR A 180 5.86 -2.12 11.62
N LEU A 181 6.44 -0.94 11.32
CA LEU A 181 7.30 -0.20 12.24
C LEU A 181 6.53 0.30 13.47
N LEU A 182 5.36 0.90 13.25
CA LEU A 182 4.61 1.56 14.32
C LEU A 182 3.61 0.63 15.01
N MET A 183 3.06 -0.37 14.31
CA MET A 183 2.08 -1.34 14.84
C MET A 183 0.89 -0.68 15.55
N ASN A 184 0.55 0.53 15.14
CA ASN A 184 -0.54 1.35 15.68
C ASN A 184 -1.19 2.10 14.54
N THR A 185 -2.46 1.83 14.23
CA THR A 185 -3.14 2.37 13.04
C THR A 185 -3.17 3.89 13.02
N PRO A 186 -3.66 4.61 14.07
CA PRO A 186 -3.66 6.07 14.07
C PRO A 186 -2.25 6.68 13.91
N ALA A 187 -1.27 6.16 14.66
CA ALA A 187 0.09 6.67 14.60
C ALA A 187 0.71 6.45 13.21
N ALA A 188 0.48 5.28 12.59
CA ALA A 188 0.99 4.96 11.27
C ALA A 188 0.37 5.82 10.18
N ILE A 189 -0.94 6.11 10.25
CA ILE A 189 -1.62 7.01 9.31
C ILE A 189 -1.09 8.44 9.45
N VAL A 190 -0.93 8.94 10.68
CA VAL A 190 -0.37 10.28 10.92
C VAL A 190 1.07 10.37 10.41
N ALA A 191 1.90 9.37 10.68
CA ALA A 191 3.28 9.30 10.18
C ALA A 191 3.32 9.25 8.64
N TYR A 192 2.41 8.49 8.02
CA TYR A 192 2.29 8.44 6.56
C TYR A 192 1.89 9.81 5.99
N PHE A 193 0.93 10.52 6.57
CA PHE A 193 0.57 11.86 6.10
C PHE A 193 1.70 12.88 6.33
N ALA A 194 2.44 12.77 7.43
CA ALA A 194 3.62 13.61 7.63
C ALA A 194 4.68 13.35 6.54
N TYR A 195 4.91 12.09 6.19
CA TYR A 195 5.79 11.66 5.10
C TYR A 195 5.28 12.12 3.73
N SER A 196 4.00 11.92 3.41
CA SER A 196 3.47 12.12 2.05
C SER A 196 3.04 13.56 1.74
N LEU A 197 2.76 14.39 2.75
CA LEU A 197 2.30 15.76 2.57
C LEU A 197 3.26 16.79 3.17
N ILE A 198 3.65 16.62 4.44
CA ILE A 198 4.45 17.64 5.13
C ILE A 198 5.89 17.64 4.65
N LEU A 199 6.49 16.46 4.53
CA LEU A 199 7.89 16.32 4.14
C LEU A 199 8.18 16.89 2.73
N PRO A 200 7.40 16.58 1.68
CA PRO A 200 7.63 17.16 0.35
C PRO A 200 7.50 18.68 0.32
N ILE A 201 6.56 19.25 1.08
CA ILE A 201 6.41 20.72 1.20
C ILE A 201 7.67 21.32 1.81
N ALA A 202 8.16 20.76 2.92
CA ALA A 202 9.37 21.24 3.58
C ALA A 202 10.60 21.12 2.65
N VAL A 203 10.74 19.99 1.96
CA VAL A 203 11.81 19.75 0.99
C VAL A 203 11.71 20.74 -0.18
N GLY A 204 10.51 20.97 -0.72
CA GLY A 204 10.28 21.93 -1.80
C GLY A 204 10.69 23.37 -1.40
N ILE A 205 10.36 23.80 -0.18
CA ILE A 205 10.78 25.12 0.34
C ILE A 205 12.31 25.20 0.45
N LEU A 206 12.97 24.18 1.00
CA LEU A 206 14.42 24.14 1.14
C LEU A 206 15.13 24.11 -0.21
N SER A 207 14.60 23.37 -1.18
CA SER A 207 15.10 23.32 -2.55
C SER A 207 15.00 24.69 -3.25
N ALA A 208 13.91 25.41 -3.03
CA ALA A 208 13.73 26.75 -3.57
C ALA A 208 14.73 27.78 -2.95
N LEU A 209 15.19 27.55 -1.72
CA LEU A 209 16.14 28.43 -1.02
C LEU A 209 17.61 28.06 -1.28
N SER A 210 17.89 26.83 -1.71
CA SER A 210 19.27 26.33 -1.88
C SER A 210 19.41 25.37 -3.05
N SER A 211 20.13 25.79 -4.08
CA SER A 211 20.45 24.94 -5.25
C SER A 211 21.31 23.73 -4.90
N ALA A 212 22.07 23.79 -3.82
CA ALA A 212 22.81 22.62 -3.31
C ALA A 212 21.85 21.59 -2.71
N PHE A 213 20.83 22.04 -1.98
CA PHE A 213 19.82 21.16 -1.40
C PHE A 213 18.92 20.54 -2.49
N GLU A 214 18.55 21.33 -3.51
CA GLU A 214 17.77 20.85 -4.66
C GLU A 214 18.40 19.61 -5.31
N LYS A 215 19.73 19.57 -5.45
CA LYS A 215 20.46 18.42 -6.00
C LYS A 215 20.50 17.20 -5.07
N VAL A 216 20.41 17.41 -3.77
CA VAL A 216 20.49 16.34 -2.75
C VAL A 216 19.08 15.79 -2.42
N ALA A 217 18.06 16.62 -2.54
CA ALA A 217 16.68 16.27 -2.18
C ALA A 217 16.21 14.94 -2.77
N PRO A 218 16.40 14.63 -4.08
CA PRO A 218 15.95 13.35 -4.65
C PRO A 218 16.68 12.13 -4.09
N TRP A 219 17.87 12.29 -3.50
CA TRP A 219 18.60 11.18 -2.90
C TRP A 219 18.10 10.80 -1.51
N ILE A 220 17.42 11.72 -0.81
CA ILE A 220 17.01 11.53 0.59
C ILE A 220 15.48 11.56 0.78
N GLU A 221 14.73 12.21 -0.11
CA GLU A 221 13.29 12.33 -0.02
C GLU A 221 12.61 11.56 -1.17
N PHE A 222 11.84 10.56 -0.80
CA PHE A 222 11.37 9.56 -1.75
C PHE A 222 10.25 10.07 -2.67
N ASN A 223 9.40 11.02 -2.21
CA ASN A 223 8.38 11.57 -3.10
C ASN A 223 9.02 12.42 -4.21
N THR A 224 10.07 13.20 -3.89
CA THR A 224 10.86 13.94 -4.90
C THR A 224 11.56 12.96 -5.87
N ALA A 225 12.15 11.88 -5.33
CA ALA A 225 12.81 10.87 -6.16
C ALA A 225 11.85 10.19 -7.15
N GLN A 226 10.57 10.04 -6.80
CA GLN A 226 9.57 9.38 -7.65
C GLN A 226 8.98 10.28 -8.74
N VAL A 227 9.22 11.59 -8.74
CA VAL A 227 8.63 12.53 -9.71
C VAL A 227 8.78 12.06 -11.17
N PRO A 228 9.94 11.51 -11.61
CA PRO A 228 10.08 11.02 -12.98
C PRO A 228 9.20 9.83 -13.34
N LEU A 229 8.59 9.14 -12.36
CA LEU A 229 7.60 8.08 -12.62
C LEU A 229 6.23 8.64 -13.04
N PHE A 230 5.97 9.93 -12.75
CA PHE A 230 4.66 10.58 -12.96
C PHE A 230 4.71 11.72 -13.97
N THR A 231 5.88 12.06 -14.48
CA THR A 231 6.07 13.23 -15.37
C THR A 231 6.89 12.87 -16.61
N GLY A 232 6.77 13.69 -17.63
CA GLY A 232 7.50 13.53 -18.88
C GLY A 232 7.07 12.29 -19.65
N ASP A 233 8.01 11.50 -20.08
CA ASP A 233 7.82 10.23 -20.77
C ASP A 233 7.72 9.01 -19.84
N TYR A 234 7.64 9.26 -18.52
CA TYR A 234 7.55 8.24 -17.47
C TYR A 234 8.75 7.27 -17.43
N THR A 235 9.90 7.69 -17.97
CA THR A 235 11.13 6.88 -18.03
C THR A 235 12.26 7.55 -17.27
N PRO A 236 12.47 7.20 -15.97
CA PRO A 236 13.58 7.72 -15.21
C PRO A 236 14.92 7.41 -15.87
N SER A 237 15.84 8.38 -15.88
CA SER A 237 17.24 8.20 -16.25
C SER A 237 17.98 7.28 -15.29
N GLY A 238 19.20 6.87 -15.62
CA GLY A 238 20.02 6.03 -14.73
C GLY A 238 20.28 6.67 -13.36
N GLU A 239 20.48 8.00 -13.31
CA GLU A 239 20.66 8.75 -12.07
C GLU A 239 19.37 8.78 -11.25
N GLU A 240 18.23 9.05 -11.87
CA GLU A 240 16.92 9.07 -11.20
C GLU A 240 16.53 7.70 -10.65
N TRP A 241 16.85 6.60 -11.36
CA TRP A 241 16.71 5.25 -10.81
C TRP A 241 17.58 5.03 -9.56
N ALA A 242 18.82 5.56 -9.55
CA ALA A 242 19.69 5.48 -8.37
C ALA A 242 19.14 6.31 -7.20
N GLN A 243 18.56 7.47 -7.47
CA GLN A 243 17.87 8.31 -6.48
C GLN A 243 16.64 7.58 -5.90
N ILE A 244 15.79 7.01 -6.75
CA ILE A 244 14.63 6.20 -6.33
C ILE A 244 15.08 5.02 -5.45
N ALA A 245 16.13 4.30 -5.85
CA ALA A 245 16.65 3.17 -5.09
C ALA A 245 17.21 3.63 -3.72
N THR A 246 18.00 4.70 -3.68
CA THR A 246 18.62 5.21 -2.45
C THR A 246 17.58 5.73 -1.47
N ALA A 247 16.69 6.60 -1.92
CA ALA A 247 15.59 7.10 -1.10
C ALA A 247 14.63 5.97 -0.69
N GLY A 248 14.39 4.98 -1.56
CA GLY A 248 13.61 3.78 -1.25
C GLY A 248 14.23 2.93 -0.15
N VAL A 249 15.56 2.81 -0.08
CA VAL A 249 16.21 2.15 1.06
C VAL A 249 15.91 2.88 2.35
N ILE A 250 15.98 4.21 2.36
CA ILE A 250 15.73 5.03 3.56
C ILE A 250 14.28 4.91 4.04
N TRP A 251 13.32 5.05 3.13
CA TRP A 251 11.90 5.17 3.50
C TRP A 251 11.10 3.87 3.47
N MET A 252 11.61 2.83 2.83
CA MET A 252 10.96 1.53 2.70
C MET A 252 11.75 0.42 3.38
N VAL A 253 13.03 0.21 3.01
CA VAL A 253 13.79 -0.95 3.51
C VAL A 253 14.14 -0.79 4.98
N ILE A 254 14.68 0.36 5.38
CA ILE A 254 15.07 0.60 6.79
C ILE A 254 13.86 0.49 7.73
N PRO A 255 12.72 1.19 7.50
CA PRO A 255 11.55 1.04 8.36
C PRO A 255 10.99 -0.39 8.40
N LEU A 256 11.00 -1.10 7.27
CA LEU A 256 10.56 -2.48 7.18
C LEU A 256 11.44 -3.43 8.00
N VAL A 257 12.76 -3.29 7.89
CA VAL A 257 13.71 -4.10 8.67
C VAL A 257 13.55 -3.82 10.15
N LEU A 258 13.52 -2.54 10.56
CA LEU A 258 13.33 -2.16 11.96
C LEU A 258 11.99 -2.65 12.51
N GLY A 259 10.91 -2.50 11.75
CA GLY A 259 9.58 -2.98 12.11
C GLY A 259 9.54 -4.51 12.26
N THR A 260 10.15 -5.23 11.33
CA THR A 260 10.26 -6.70 11.39
C THR A 260 11.08 -7.14 12.60
N MET A 261 12.22 -6.52 12.85
CA MET A 261 13.06 -6.82 14.04
C MET A 261 12.29 -6.57 15.34
N ARG A 262 11.53 -5.46 15.40
CA ARG A 262 10.66 -5.18 16.54
C ARG A 262 9.60 -6.25 16.71
N LEU A 263 8.89 -6.63 15.65
CA LEU A 263 7.85 -7.66 15.68
C LEU A 263 8.37 -9.01 16.17
N LEU A 264 9.59 -9.39 15.74
CA LEU A 264 10.21 -10.66 16.15
C LEU A 264 10.61 -10.67 17.62
N ARG A 265 10.90 -9.50 18.22
CA ARG A 265 11.38 -9.35 19.63
C ARG A 265 10.25 -9.03 20.63
N ILE A 266 9.07 -8.60 20.18
CA ILE A 266 7.96 -8.27 21.09
C ILE A 266 7.45 -9.57 21.75
N GLU A 267 7.53 -9.63 23.08
CA GLU A 267 6.76 -10.58 23.88
C GLU A 267 5.38 -9.95 24.11
N PHE A 268 4.33 -10.56 23.58
CA PHE A 268 2.96 -10.16 23.87
C PHE A 268 2.64 -10.61 25.32
N LYS A 269 2.59 -9.65 26.22
CA LYS A 269 2.11 -9.85 27.59
C LYS A 269 0.60 -9.66 27.65
#